data_0348f9f78834a2052595e006e1e37fb4
#
_entry.id   0348f9f78834a2052595e006e1e37fb4
#
_cell.length_a   1.000
_cell.length_b   1.000
_cell.length_c   1.000
_cell.angle_alpha   90.00
_cell.angle_beta   90.00
_cell.angle_gamma   90.00
#
_symmetry.space_group_name_H-M   'P 1'
#
loop_
_entity.id
_entity.type
_entity.pdbx_description
1 polymer ?
#
loop_
_entity_poly.entity_id
_entity_poly.type
_entity_poly.pdbx_seq_one_letter_code
_entity_poly.pdbx_strand_id
1 'polypeptide(L)'
;FLTIAASQFREVRNMERNTLTGLDEFELVKRGNTYIEGIAIAFEGRNYLVIITAVLCTFAFIFFNIWVTLLVVVACIMTCRALMSGSTLKDIVDIEYVEPRFDGAGLYVDNIYIMNIGLPARQEEVLRYGMGFILKPKNFNVRTTISNLGQRQAILHDTAVALGVYR
;
A
#
# COMPACT_ATOMS: atom_id res chain seq x y z
N PHE A 1 -27.48 6.07 -17.17
CA PHE A 1 -27.27 5.43 -15.83
C PHE A 1 -25.80 5.17 -15.56
N LEU A 2 -25.07 4.44 -16.43
CA LEU A 2 -23.64 4.10 -16.25
C LEU A 2 -22.76 5.35 -16.11
N THR A 3 -23.04 6.41 -16.86
CA THR A 3 -22.28 7.67 -16.80
C THR A 3 -22.44 8.36 -15.45
N ILE A 4 -23.66 8.35 -14.90
CA ILE A 4 -23.97 8.93 -13.59
C ILE A 4 -23.28 8.09 -12.50
N ALA A 5 -23.35 6.77 -12.58
CA ALA A 5 -22.67 5.88 -11.63
C ALA A 5 -21.15 6.11 -11.65
N ALA A 6 -20.54 6.20 -12.84
CA ALA A 6 -19.10 6.47 -12.99
C ALA A 6 -18.68 7.83 -12.43
N SER A 7 -19.51 8.87 -12.56
CA SER A 7 -19.22 10.19 -11.95
C SER A 7 -19.32 10.14 -10.43
N GLN A 8 -20.31 9.45 -9.88
CA GLN A 8 -20.46 9.27 -8.43
C GLN A 8 -19.28 8.48 -7.83
N PHE A 9 -18.79 7.44 -8.51
CA PHE A 9 -17.61 6.71 -8.01
C PHE A 9 -16.34 7.54 -8.01
N ARG A 10 -16.15 8.40 -9.00
CA ARG A 10 -15.03 9.36 -9.00
C ARG A 10 -15.15 10.38 -7.86
N GLU A 11 -16.37 10.82 -7.55
CA GLU A 11 -16.60 11.73 -6.45
C GLU A 11 -16.31 11.05 -5.10
N VAL A 12 -16.82 9.82 -4.90
CA VAL A 12 -16.51 9.02 -3.71
C VAL A 12 -15.01 8.76 -3.57
N ARG A 13 -14.29 8.45 -4.67
CA ARG A 13 -12.84 8.33 -4.67
C ARG A 13 -12.15 9.61 -4.20
N ASN A 14 -12.61 10.77 -4.68
CA ASN A 14 -12.04 12.06 -4.29
C ASN A 14 -12.29 12.37 -2.81
N MET A 15 -13.48 12.04 -2.30
CA MET A 15 -13.79 12.18 -0.87
C MET A 15 -12.88 11.27 -0.03
N GLU A 16 -12.74 10.01 -0.40
CA GLU A 16 -11.88 9.05 0.30
C GLU A 16 -10.42 9.52 0.31
N ARG A 17 -9.90 9.94 -0.84
CA ARG A 17 -8.56 10.53 -0.94
C ARG A 17 -8.39 11.73 -0.01
N ASN A 18 -9.33 12.65 0.01
CA ASN A 18 -9.25 13.85 0.83
C ASN A 18 -9.31 13.52 2.33
N THR A 19 -10.16 12.56 2.71
CA THR A 19 -10.25 12.06 4.09
C THR A 19 -8.94 11.43 4.53
N LEU A 20 -8.37 10.53 3.71
CA LEU A 20 -7.10 9.88 4.01
C LEU A 20 -5.94 10.87 4.07
N THR A 21 -5.91 11.87 3.17
CA THR A 21 -4.90 12.93 3.19
C THR A 21 -5.00 13.76 4.48
N GLY A 22 -6.22 14.13 4.90
CA GLY A 22 -6.44 14.85 6.14
C GLY A 22 -5.98 14.05 7.37
N LEU A 23 -6.21 12.74 7.40
CA LEU A 23 -5.72 11.87 8.48
C LEU A 23 -4.19 11.74 8.47
N ASP A 24 -3.59 11.61 7.27
CA ASP A 24 -2.14 11.49 7.11
C ASP A 24 -1.37 12.75 7.54
N GLU A 25 -2.01 13.91 7.51
CA GLU A 25 -1.41 15.18 7.99
C GLU A 25 -1.08 15.17 9.47
N PHE A 26 -1.81 14.39 10.27
CA PHE A 26 -1.59 14.25 11.71
C PHE A 26 -0.55 13.18 12.07
N GLU A 27 -0.11 12.38 11.12
CA GLU A 27 0.87 11.32 11.35
C GLU A 27 2.30 11.87 11.41
N LEU A 28 3.12 11.35 12.33
CA LEU A 28 4.53 11.73 12.46
C LEU A 28 5.34 11.29 11.24
N VAL A 29 5.11 10.08 10.77
CA VAL A 29 5.67 9.54 9.53
C VAL A 29 4.55 9.37 8.53
N LYS A 30 4.43 10.29 7.59
CA LYS A 30 3.33 10.30 6.61
C LYS A 30 3.47 9.18 5.58
N ARG A 31 2.34 8.59 5.19
CA ARG A 31 2.27 7.64 4.05
C ARG A 31 2.52 8.33 2.72
N GLY A 32 2.08 9.57 2.61
CA GLY A 32 2.25 10.42 1.44
C GLY A 32 1.19 10.24 0.36
N ASN A 33 0.98 11.32 -0.40
CA ASN A 33 -0.11 11.44 -1.38
C ASN A 33 -0.10 10.35 -2.47
N THR A 34 1.08 9.89 -2.88
CA THR A 34 1.20 8.85 -3.92
C THR A 34 0.62 7.51 -3.47
N TYR A 35 0.82 7.15 -2.20
CA TYR A 35 0.25 5.92 -1.65
C TYR A 35 -1.26 6.06 -1.40
N ILE A 36 -1.69 7.21 -0.89
CA ILE A 36 -3.11 7.52 -0.66
C ILE A 36 -3.89 7.48 -1.98
N GLU A 37 -3.33 8.04 -3.06
CA GLU A 37 -3.94 7.94 -4.39
C GLU A 37 -4.06 6.48 -4.86
N GLY A 38 -3.05 5.65 -4.60
CA GLY A 38 -3.09 4.21 -4.88
C GLY A 38 -4.22 3.49 -4.14
N ILE A 39 -4.45 3.82 -2.86
CA ILE A 39 -5.57 3.28 -2.07
C ILE A 39 -6.90 3.72 -2.68
N ALA A 40 -7.06 5.00 -3.01
CA ALA A 40 -8.28 5.55 -3.58
C ALA A 40 -8.64 4.92 -4.94
N ILE A 41 -7.64 4.67 -5.81
CA ILE A 41 -7.82 3.96 -7.07
C ILE A 41 -8.23 2.50 -6.84
N ALA A 42 -7.62 1.81 -5.88
CA ALA A 42 -7.98 0.44 -5.54
C ALA A 42 -9.41 0.35 -4.99
N PHE A 43 -9.84 1.33 -4.21
CA PHE A 43 -11.20 1.43 -3.71
C PHE A 43 -12.22 1.61 -4.86
N GLU A 44 -11.93 2.50 -5.80
CA GLU A 44 -12.76 2.67 -7.01
C GLU A 44 -12.87 1.37 -7.81
N GLY A 45 -11.75 0.67 -8.03
CA GLY A 45 -11.71 -0.62 -8.74
C GLY A 45 -12.58 -1.69 -8.07
N ARG A 46 -12.58 -1.76 -6.74
CA ARG A 46 -13.45 -2.68 -5.97
C ARG A 46 -14.92 -2.38 -6.19
N ASN A 47 -15.31 -1.11 -6.23
CA ASN A 47 -16.70 -0.71 -6.47
C ASN A 47 -17.16 -1.15 -7.87
N TYR A 48 -16.32 -1.03 -8.91
CA TYR A 48 -16.64 -1.57 -10.22
C TYR A 48 -16.81 -3.09 -10.23
N LEU A 49 -15.98 -3.83 -9.49
CA LEU A 49 -16.14 -5.28 -9.34
C LEU A 49 -17.49 -5.65 -8.73
N VAL A 50 -17.93 -4.92 -7.69
CA VAL A 50 -19.26 -5.15 -7.07
C VAL A 50 -20.38 -4.96 -8.08
N ILE A 51 -20.33 -3.88 -8.88
CA ILE A 51 -21.38 -3.62 -9.89
C ILE A 51 -21.40 -4.72 -10.95
N ILE A 52 -20.23 -5.06 -11.51
CA ILE A 52 -20.14 -6.10 -12.54
C ILE A 52 -20.68 -7.43 -12.00
N THR A 53 -20.31 -7.80 -10.78
CA THR A 53 -20.78 -9.02 -10.13
C THR A 53 -22.30 -8.98 -9.93
N ALA A 54 -22.85 -7.86 -9.44
CA ALA A 54 -24.29 -7.71 -9.24
C ALA A 54 -25.06 -7.83 -10.56
N VAL A 55 -24.58 -7.18 -11.63
CA VAL A 55 -25.20 -7.25 -12.97
C VAL A 55 -25.17 -8.68 -13.50
N LEU A 56 -24.03 -9.37 -13.43
CA LEU A 56 -23.89 -10.75 -13.90
C LEU A 56 -24.80 -11.71 -13.14
N CYS A 57 -24.86 -11.62 -11.81
CA CYS A 57 -25.72 -12.47 -10.99
C CYS A 57 -27.20 -12.19 -11.25
N THR A 58 -27.59 -10.91 -11.39
CA THR A 58 -28.98 -10.54 -11.70
C THR A 58 -29.38 -11.04 -13.10
N PHE A 59 -28.51 -10.88 -14.09
CA PHE A 59 -28.74 -11.40 -15.43
C PHE A 59 -28.93 -12.92 -15.41
N ALA A 60 -28.03 -13.64 -14.73
CA ALA A 60 -28.13 -15.10 -14.59
C ALA A 60 -29.44 -15.52 -13.92
N PHE A 61 -29.90 -14.79 -12.91
CA PHE A 61 -31.15 -15.08 -12.21
C PHE A 61 -32.39 -14.86 -13.08
N ILE A 62 -32.39 -13.82 -13.93
CA ILE A 62 -33.55 -13.49 -14.77
C ILE A 62 -33.67 -14.44 -15.97
N PHE A 63 -32.57 -14.81 -16.61
CA PHE A 63 -32.56 -15.53 -17.87
C PHE A 63 -32.37 -17.05 -17.74
N PHE A 64 -31.88 -17.51 -16.57
CA PHE A 64 -31.59 -18.91 -16.32
C PHE A 64 -32.30 -19.41 -15.06
N ASN A 65 -32.00 -20.62 -14.64
CA ASN A 65 -32.55 -21.21 -13.43
C ASN A 65 -31.64 -20.96 -12.21
N ILE A 66 -32.16 -21.27 -11.01
CA ILE A 66 -31.46 -21.03 -9.75
C ILE A 66 -30.10 -21.75 -9.66
N TRP A 67 -29.96 -22.92 -10.28
CA TRP A 67 -28.72 -23.69 -10.25
C TRP A 67 -27.61 -23.02 -11.05
N VAL A 68 -27.93 -22.48 -12.24
CA VAL A 68 -26.98 -21.70 -13.05
C VAL A 68 -26.59 -20.41 -12.32
N THR A 69 -27.54 -19.74 -11.70
CA THR A 69 -27.27 -18.54 -10.89
C THR A 69 -26.28 -18.84 -9.77
N LEU A 70 -26.49 -19.94 -9.03
CA LEU A 70 -25.59 -20.36 -7.97
C LEU A 70 -24.15 -20.60 -8.48
N LEU A 71 -24.03 -21.22 -9.65
CA LEU A 71 -22.75 -21.48 -10.29
C LEU A 71 -22.05 -20.17 -10.67
N VAL A 72 -22.77 -19.20 -11.23
CA VAL A 72 -22.26 -17.85 -11.56
C VAL A 72 -21.81 -17.12 -10.31
N VAL A 73 -22.57 -17.17 -9.21
CA VAL A 73 -22.18 -16.55 -7.93
C VAL A 73 -20.86 -17.12 -7.42
N VAL A 74 -20.71 -18.45 -7.40
CA VAL A 74 -19.47 -19.10 -6.97
C VAL A 74 -18.29 -18.67 -7.85
N ALA A 75 -18.47 -18.68 -9.18
CA ALA A 75 -17.44 -18.24 -10.12
C ALA A 75 -17.04 -16.77 -9.89
N CYS A 76 -18.01 -15.87 -9.68
CA CYS A 76 -17.76 -14.47 -9.34
C CYS A 76 -16.96 -14.31 -8.04
N ILE A 77 -17.32 -15.06 -6.99
CA ILE A 77 -16.60 -15.02 -5.71
C ILE A 77 -15.15 -15.47 -5.90
N MET A 78 -14.92 -16.57 -6.63
CA MET A 78 -13.56 -17.07 -6.90
C MET A 78 -12.74 -16.06 -7.70
N THR A 79 -13.33 -15.45 -8.73
CA THR A 79 -12.68 -14.42 -9.56
C THR A 79 -12.35 -13.17 -8.72
N CYS A 80 -13.29 -12.68 -7.91
CA CYS A 80 -13.04 -11.54 -7.02
C CYS A 80 -11.91 -11.84 -6.03
N ARG A 81 -11.87 -13.03 -5.43
CA ARG A 81 -10.78 -13.42 -4.53
C ARG A 81 -9.43 -13.45 -5.24
N ALA A 82 -9.36 -13.99 -6.46
CA ALA A 82 -8.14 -14.02 -7.25
C ALA A 82 -7.63 -12.62 -7.62
N LEU A 83 -8.54 -11.73 -8.03
CA LEU A 83 -8.20 -10.34 -8.38
C LEU A 83 -7.84 -9.47 -7.17
N MET A 84 -8.38 -9.78 -6.00
CA MET A 84 -8.10 -9.04 -4.76
C MET A 84 -6.95 -9.64 -3.94
N SER A 85 -6.40 -10.77 -4.37
CA SER A 85 -5.25 -11.39 -3.70
C SER A 85 -4.00 -10.54 -3.89
N GLY A 86 -3.40 -10.11 -2.79
CA GLY A 86 -2.13 -9.39 -2.76
C GLY A 86 -1.03 -10.26 -2.14
N SER A 87 0.22 -9.95 -2.45
CA SER A 87 1.39 -10.56 -1.80
C SER A 87 1.82 -9.70 -0.60
N THR A 88 2.22 -10.33 0.49
CA THR A 88 2.80 -9.61 1.61
C THR A 88 4.24 -9.20 1.30
N LEU A 89 4.73 -8.14 1.94
CA LEU A 89 6.11 -7.68 1.73
C LEU A 89 7.13 -8.79 1.98
N LYS A 90 6.92 -9.61 3.00
CA LYS A 90 7.77 -10.76 3.36
C LYS A 90 7.89 -11.80 2.24
N ASP A 91 6.83 -11.99 1.44
CA ASP A 91 6.83 -12.98 0.37
C ASP A 91 7.64 -12.52 -0.84
N ILE A 92 7.76 -11.21 -1.02
CA ILE A 92 8.33 -10.60 -2.23
C ILE A 92 9.73 -10.03 -2.05
N VAL A 93 10.16 -9.78 -0.79
CA VAL A 93 11.51 -9.28 -0.47
C VAL A 93 12.19 -10.13 0.58
N ASP A 94 13.51 -10.17 0.53
CA ASP A 94 14.37 -10.62 1.62
C ASP A 94 14.81 -9.40 2.42
N ILE A 95 14.64 -9.48 3.74
CA ILE A 95 14.96 -8.38 4.66
C ILE A 95 16.27 -8.73 5.37
N GLU A 96 17.25 -7.86 5.23
CA GLU A 96 18.55 -7.99 5.89
C GLU A 96 18.73 -6.85 6.90
N TYR A 97 19.05 -7.19 8.13
CA TYR A 97 19.40 -6.22 9.15
C TYR A 97 20.85 -5.78 8.98
N VAL A 98 21.09 -4.48 8.99
CA VAL A 98 22.42 -3.88 8.91
C VAL A 98 22.49 -2.71 9.89
N GLU A 99 23.51 -2.70 10.74
CA GLU A 99 23.71 -1.61 11.70
C GLU A 99 24.02 -0.29 10.97
N PRO A 100 23.40 0.82 11.41
CA PRO A 100 23.73 2.13 10.89
C PRO A 100 25.14 2.53 11.27
N ARG A 101 25.87 3.22 10.38
CA ARG A 101 27.20 3.76 10.63
C ARG A 101 27.31 5.21 10.23
N PHE A 102 28.22 5.94 10.86
CA PHE A 102 28.53 7.30 10.48
C PHE A 102 29.91 7.39 9.83
N ASP A 103 30.01 8.24 8.81
CA ASP A 103 31.26 8.71 8.24
C ASP A 103 31.22 10.25 8.27
N GLY A 104 31.92 10.83 9.26
CA GLY A 104 31.75 12.24 9.61
C GLY A 104 30.34 12.55 10.05
N ALA A 105 29.65 13.42 9.32
CA ALA A 105 28.26 13.76 9.56
C ALA A 105 27.26 12.88 8.76
N GLY A 106 27.74 12.08 7.82
CA GLY A 106 26.92 11.23 6.94
C GLY A 106 26.50 9.94 7.63
N LEU A 107 25.19 9.68 7.67
CA LEU A 107 24.62 8.41 8.10
C LEU A 107 24.55 7.44 6.91
N TYR A 108 25.07 6.24 7.10
CA TYR A 108 25.06 5.16 6.11
C TYR A 108 24.44 3.89 6.67
N VAL A 109 23.76 3.16 5.80
CA VAL A 109 23.36 1.76 6.01
C VAL A 109 24.02 0.93 4.92
N ASP A 110 24.96 0.08 5.29
CA ASP A 110 25.93 -0.58 4.38
C ASP A 110 26.73 0.50 3.60
N ASN A 111 26.62 0.52 2.31
CA ASN A 111 27.29 1.50 1.44
C ASN A 111 26.33 2.59 0.93
N ILE A 112 25.09 2.63 1.45
CA ILE A 112 24.05 3.56 0.99
C ILE A 112 24.00 4.76 1.95
N TYR A 113 24.25 5.95 1.40
CA TYR A 113 24.06 7.21 2.11
C TYR A 113 22.57 7.47 2.34
N ILE A 114 22.20 7.79 3.58
CA ILE A 114 20.81 8.07 3.97
C ILE A 114 20.59 9.58 4.14
N MET A 115 21.35 10.21 5.05
CA MET A 115 21.20 11.62 5.37
C MET A 115 22.40 12.17 6.13
N ASN A 116 22.41 13.47 6.34
CA ASN A 116 23.44 14.16 7.10
C ASN A 116 22.92 14.51 8.50
N ILE A 117 23.64 14.12 9.54
CA ILE A 117 23.34 14.43 10.94
C ILE A 117 24.60 15.02 11.58
N GLY A 118 24.64 16.35 11.70
CA GLY A 118 25.82 17.07 12.17
C GLY A 118 25.97 17.14 13.69
N LEU A 119 24.93 16.87 14.48
CA LEU A 119 24.95 16.94 15.93
C LEU A 119 25.47 15.63 16.55
N PRO A 120 26.62 15.62 17.27
CA PRO A 120 27.18 14.38 17.86
C PRO A 120 26.21 13.66 18.79
N ALA A 121 25.45 14.37 19.59
CA ALA A 121 24.44 13.78 20.49
C ALA A 121 23.37 13.02 19.73
N ARG A 122 22.96 13.48 18.54
CA ARG A 122 21.98 12.79 17.69
C ARG A 122 22.61 11.61 16.96
N GLN A 123 23.88 11.67 16.61
CA GLN A 123 24.61 10.54 16.04
C GLN A 123 24.68 9.38 17.06
N GLU A 124 25.02 9.68 18.30
CA GLU A 124 25.05 8.70 19.39
C GLU A 124 23.68 8.06 19.63
N GLU A 125 22.62 8.86 19.64
CA GLU A 125 21.24 8.40 19.77
C GLU A 125 20.86 7.43 18.64
N VAL A 126 21.20 7.76 17.39
CA VAL A 126 20.95 6.89 16.23
C VAL A 126 21.78 5.61 16.29
N LEU A 127 23.02 5.64 16.70
CA LEU A 127 23.84 4.45 16.88
C LEU A 127 23.32 3.53 17.99
N ARG A 128 22.72 4.10 19.02
CA ARG A 128 22.20 3.35 20.17
C ARG A 128 20.83 2.74 19.92
N TYR A 129 19.95 3.45 19.22
CA TYR A 129 18.53 3.07 19.07
C TYR A 129 18.10 2.85 17.62
N GLY A 130 18.92 3.29 16.66
CA GLY A 130 18.60 3.18 15.25
C GLY A 130 18.75 1.75 14.76
N MET A 131 17.83 1.33 13.89
CA MET A 131 17.88 0.06 13.19
C MET A 131 17.91 0.33 11.69
N GLY A 132 18.90 -0.25 11.01
CA GLY A 132 18.99 -0.23 9.56
C GLY A 132 18.56 -1.57 8.97
N PHE A 133 17.85 -1.54 7.85
CA PHE A 133 17.53 -2.76 7.12
C PHE A 133 17.54 -2.50 5.61
N ILE A 134 17.90 -3.54 4.88
CA ILE A 134 17.95 -3.55 3.43
C ILE A 134 16.88 -4.48 2.90
N LEU A 135 16.05 -3.98 1.99
CA LEU A 135 15.02 -4.75 1.29
C LEU A 135 15.58 -5.24 -0.03
N LYS A 136 15.85 -6.54 -0.16
CA LYS A 136 16.36 -7.17 -1.38
C LYS A 136 15.18 -7.76 -2.18
N PRO A 137 14.81 -7.19 -3.34
CA PRO A 137 13.70 -7.70 -4.14
C PRO A 137 14.04 -9.06 -4.75
N LYS A 138 13.11 -10.03 -4.67
CA LYS A 138 13.28 -11.39 -5.20
C LYS A 138 13.22 -11.46 -6.73
N ASN A 139 12.57 -10.48 -7.37
CA ASN A 139 12.47 -10.41 -8.83
C ASN A 139 12.36 -8.97 -9.34
N PHE A 140 12.43 -8.81 -10.67
CA PHE A 140 12.42 -7.50 -11.32
C PHE A 140 11.11 -6.71 -11.09
N ASN A 141 9.97 -7.37 -11.12
CA ASN A 141 8.67 -6.72 -10.89
C ASN A 141 8.59 -6.14 -9.48
N VAL A 142 9.05 -6.89 -8.49
CA VAL A 142 9.13 -6.43 -7.09
C VAL A 142 10.07 -5.24 -6.95
N ARG A 143 11.21 -5.25 -7.66
CA ARG A 143 12.13 -4.10 -7.67
C ARG A 143 11.41 -2.84 -8.14
N THR A 144 10.64 -2.92 -9.20
CA THR A 144 9.86 -1.79 -9.72
C THR A 144 8.83 -1.30 -8.69
N THR A 145 8.12 -2.23 -8.04
CA THR A 145 7.14 -1.92 -7.00
C THR A 145 7.77 -1.20 -5.81
N ILE A 146 8.89 -1.73 -5.27
CA ILE A 146 9.57 -1.12 -4.11
C ILE A 146 10.25 0.21 -4.48
N SER A 147 10.62 0.40 -5.74
CA SER A 147 11.19 1.67 -6.21
C SER A 147 10.19 2.81 -6.21
N ASN A 148 8.89 2.51 -6.19
CA ASN A 148 7.84 3.53 -6.14
C ASN A 148 7.90 4.30 -4.81
N LEU A 149 7.87 5.63 -4.90
CA LEU A 149 7.96 6.51 -3.74
C LEU A 149 6.86 6.24 -2.71
N GLY A 150 5.61 6.07 -3.16
CA GLY A 150 4.48 5.80 -2.28
C GLY A 150 4.63 4.50 -1.50
N GLN A 151 5.13 3.44 -2.14
CA GLN A 151 5.38 2.16 -1.48
C GLN A 151 6.48 2.29 -0.41
N ARG A 152 7.55 3.02 -0.69
CA ARG A 152 8.62 3.27 0.29
C ARG A 152 8.12 4.07 1.50
N GLN A 153 7.32 5.10 1.25
CA GLN A 153 6.71 5.90 2.32
C GLN A 153 5.76 5.07 3.19
N ALA A 154 4.93 4.22 2.57
CA ALA A 154 4.05 3.30 3.31
C ALA A 154 4.82 2.31 4.18
N ILE A 155 5.91 1.72 3.66
CA ILE A 155 6.76 0.80 4.43
C ILE A 155 7.36 1.52 5.65
N LEU A 156 7.84 2.76 5.47
CA LEU A 156 8.38 3.58 6.57
C LEU A 156 7.30 3.90 7.61
N HIS A 157 6.11 4.30 7.16
CA HIS A 157 4.98 4.57 8.04
C HIS A 157 4.60 3.33 8.86
N ASP A 158 4.37 2.19 8.20
CA ASP A 158 3.94 0.96 8.87
C ASP A 158 5.02 0.45 9.83
N THR A 159 6.30 0.61 9.49
CA THR A 159 7.42 0.28 10.38
C THR A 159 7.43 1.20 11.62
N ALA A 160 7.24 2.51 11.43
CA ALA A 160 7.19 3.47 12.53
C ALA A 160 6.02 3.17 13.48
N VAL A 161 4.85 2.85 12.94
CA VAL A 161 3.67 2.46 13.73
C VAL A 161 3.93 1.16 14.50
N ALA A 162 4.54 0.16 13.85
CA ALA A 162 4.87 -1.11 14.49
C ALA A 162 5.89 -0.96 15.63
N LEU A 163 6.81 0.01 15.52
CA LEU A 163 7.78 0.36 16.57
C LEU A 163 7.18 1.25 17.67
N GLY A 164 5.91 1.63 17.57
CA GLY A 164 5.25 2.45 18.58
C GLY A 164 5.60 3.94 18.50
N VAL A 165 6.07 4.42 17.35
CA VAL A 165 6.32 5.84 17.10
C VAL A 165 5.00 6.52 16.77
N TYR A 166 4.32 7.02 17.80
CA TYR A 166 3.08 7.79 17.69
C TYR A 166 3.35 9.27 17.97
N ARG A 167 2.41 10.10 17.50
CA ARG A 167 2.37 11.51 17.84
C ARG A 167 1.61 11.73 19.14
#